data_a97d79bc84f77a0cec8b13c700a2ca47
#
_entry.id   a97d79bc84f77a0cec8b13c700a2ca47
#
_cell.length_a   1.000
_cell.length_b   1.000
_cell.length_c   1.000
_cell.angle_alpha   90.00
_cell.angle_beta   90.00
_cell.angle_gamma   90.00
#
_symmetry.space_group_name_H-M   'P 1'
#
loop_
_entity.id
_entity.type
_entity.pdbx_description
1 polymer ?
#
loop_
_entity_poly.entity_id
_entity_poly.type
_entity_poly.pdbx_seq_one_letter_code
_entity_poly.pdbx_strand_id
1 'polypeptide(L)'
;MNYPYISWETVMSKIIVEKNPSEERLNTLGIKSCPTWSKEPSTFPWSYSEQEIAYILEGEVTVTPDAGEPVNFGKGDLVTFKEGLSCTWHVKKALKKHYHFG
;
A
#
# COMPACT_ATOMS: atom_id res chain seq x y z
N MET A 1 10.97 17.97 28.33
CA MET A 1 10.81 18.10 26.89
C MET A 1 9.74 17.13 26.41
N ASN A 2 8.75 17.68 25.75
CA ASN A 2 7.63 16.88 25.28
C ASN A 2 7.73 16.65 23.78
N TYR A 3 8.02 15.43 23.41
CA TYR A 3 7.88 15.02 22.02
C TYR A 3 6.46 14.53 21.81
N PRO A 4 5.89 14.76 20.63
CA PRO A 4 4.63 14.12 20.30
C PRO A 4 4.83 12.60 20.47
N TYR A 5 3.85 11.97 21.06
CA TYR A 5 3.91 10.51 21.17
C TYR A 5 3.84 9.90 19.79
N ILE A 6 4.86 9.12 19.47
CA ILE A 6 4.90 8.34 18.23
C ILE A 6 4.93 6.88 18.65
N SER A 7 3.91 6.13 18.26
CA SER A 7 3.85 4.71 18.61
C SER A 7 4.98 3.96 17.91
N TRP A 8 5.44 2.91 18.54
CA TRP A 8 6.46 2.05 17.97
C TRP A 8 6.03 1.50 16.60
N GLU A 9 4.75 1.12 16.47
CA GLU A 9 4.19 0.62 15.23
C GLU A 9 4.28 1.67 14.12
N THR A 10 3.99 2.93 14.44
CA THR A 10 4.10 4.02 13.46
C THR A 10 5.53 4.19 12.97
N VAL A 11 6.50 4.18 13.88
CA VAL A 11 7.91 4.33 13.53
C VAL A 11 8.39 3.17 12.66
N MET A 12 7.94 1.96 12.98
CA MET A 12 8.37 0.74 12.28
C MET A 12 7.50 0.40 11.08
N SER A 13 6.43 1.15 10.84
CA SER A 13 5.52 0.84 9.76
C SER A 13 6.17 1.00 8.40
N LYS A 14 6.04 -0.02 7.57
CA LYS A 14 6.49 -0.01 6.18
C LYS A 14 5.33 0.06 5.19
N ILE A 15 4.10 0.16 5.69
CA ILE A 15 2.89 0.31 4.87
C ILE A 15 2.16 1.57 5.34
N ILE A 16 1.97 2.51 4.42
CA ILE A 16 1.25 3.75 4.70
C ILE A 16 0.02 3.79 3.81
N VAL A 17 -1.16 3.86 4.41
CA VAL A 17 -2.43 3.94 3.70
C VAL A 17 -3.00 5.34 3.82
N GLU A 18 -3.21 5.99 2.66
CA GLU A 18 -3.89 7.28 2.58
C GLU A 18 -5.29 7.03 2.07
N LYS A 19 -6.30 7.29 2.91
CA LYS A 19 -7.70 7.11 2.54
C LYS A 19 -8.18 8.31 1.74
N ASN A 20 -8.79 8.05 0.57
CA ASN A 20 -9.40 9.08 -0.28
C ASN A 20 -8.48 10.29 -0.51
N PRO A 21 -7.27 10.08 -1.06
CA PRO A 21 -6.37 11.21 -1.34
C PRO A 21 -7.02 12.18 -2.32
N SER A 22 -6.63 13.45 -2.24
CA SER A 22 -7.15 14.48 -3.14
C SER A 22 -6.67 14.26 -4.58
N GLU A 23 -7.41 14.81 -5.55
CA GLU A 23 -6.98 14.80 -6.95
C GLU A 23 -5.61 15.49 -7.11
N GLU A 24 -5.38 16.58 -6.36
CA GLU A 24 -4.10 17.27 -6.38
C GLU A 24 -2.95 16.34 -5.97
N ARG A 25 -3.17 15.55 -4.91
CA ARG A 25 -2.19 14.57 -4.42
C ARG A 25 -1.87 13.55 -5.52
N LEU A 26 -2.89 13.00 -6.15
CA LEU A 26 -2.74 12.00 -7.21
C LEU A 26 -2.05 12.60 -8.43
N ASN A 27 -2.43 13.83 -8.81
CA ASN A 27 -1.82 14.52 -9.95
C ASN A 27 -0.35 14.85 -9.69
N THR A 28 -0.01 15.27 -8.47
CA THR A 28 1.38 15.56 -8.09
C THR A 28 2.25 14.32 -8.22
N LEU A 29 1.73 13.16 -7.87
CA LEU A 29 2.44 11.89 -7.99
C LEU A 29 2.46 11.37 -9.43
N GLY A 30 1.55 11.80 -10.29
CA GLY A 30 1.40 11.27 -11.63
C GLY A 30 0.97 9.81 -11.65
N ILE A 31 0.36 9.33 -10.59
CA ILE A 31 0.08 7.90 -10.39
C ILE A 31 -0.90 7.35 -11.44
N LYS A 32 -1.85 8.17 -11.89
CA LYS A 32 -2.84 7.73 -12.88
C LYS A 32 -2.26 7.55 -14.29
N SER A 33 -1.03 8.03 -14.51
CA SER A 33 -0.29 7.81 -15.75
C SER A 33 0.62 6.58 -15.69
N CYS A 34 0.70 5.96 -14.54
CA CYS A 34 1.53 4.78 -14.32
C CYS A 34 0.84 3.51 -14.83
N PRO A 35 1.59 2.43 -15.09
CA PRO A 35 1.01 1.16 -15.49
C PRO A 35 -0.01 0.64 -14.49
N THR A 36 -0.88 -0.25 -14.95
CA THR A 36 -1.82 -0.95 -14.09
C THR A 36 -1.42 -2.41 -13.95
N TRP A 37 -1.83 -3.01 -12.85
CA TRP A 37 -1.66 -4.42 -12.57
C TRP A 37 -2.93 -4.95 -11.93
N SER A 38 -3.32 -6.15 -12.34
CA SER A 38 -4.54 -6.79 -11.84
C SER A 38 -4.23 -8.15 -11.26
N LYS A 39 -4.99 -8.53 -10.26
CA LYS A 39 -4.84 -9.83 -9.61
C LYS A 39 -6.20 -10.33 -9.14
N GLU A 40 -6.50 -11.58 -9.43
CA GLU A 40 -7.67 -12.25 -8.93
C GLU A 40 -7.55 -12.54 -7.42
N PRO A 41 -8.65 -12.84 -6.72
CA PRO A 41 -8.59 -13.26 -5.32
C PRO A 41 -7.59 -14.40 -5.14
N SER A 42 -6.65 -14.20 -4.21
CA SER A 42 -5.55 -15.12 -4.01
C SER A 42 -4.74 -14.71 -2.78
N THR A 43 -3.85 -15.59 -2.34
CA THR A 43 -2.94 -15.32 -1.23
C THR A 43 -1.54 -15.67 -1.69
N PHE A 44 -0.59 -14.75 -1.52
CA PHE A 44 0.78 -14.96 -1.95
C PHE A 44 1.76 -14.12 -1.14
N PRO A 45 3.01 -14.59 -0.97
CA PRO A 45 4.05 -13.80 -0.32
C PRO A 45 4.64 -12.78 -1.30
N TRP A 46 5.14 -11.68 -0.77
CA TRP A 46 5.82 -10.66 -1.55
C TRP A 46 6.88 -9.95 -0.73
N SER A 47 7.98 -9.58 -1.38
CA SER A 47 9.05 -8.81 -0.76
C SER A 47 9.40 -7.63 -1.64
N TYR A 48 9.68 -6.48 -1.02
CA TYR A 48 9.95 -5.23 -1.73
C TYR A 48 11.45 -4.91 -1.72
N SER A 49 12.07 -5.01 -2.89
CA SER A 49 13.45 -4.53 -3.09
C SER A 49 13.50 -3.04 -3.39
N GLU A 50 12.34 -2.44 -3.70
CA GLU A 50 12.15 -1.01 -3.93
C GLU A 50 10.83 -0.59 -3.30
N GLN A 51 10.71 0.70 -2.99
CA GLN A 51 9.43 1.25 -2.56
C GLN A 51 8.41 1.16 -3.68
N GLU A 52 7.18 0.79 -3.36
CA GLU A 52 6.05 0.83 -4.28
C GLU A 52 5.03 1.85 -3.79
N ILE A 53 4.50 2.67 -4.71
CA ILE A 53 3.32 3.49 -4.47
C ILE A 53 2.22 2.95 -5.37
N ALA A 54 1.06 2.63 -4.81
CA ALA A 54 -0.06 2.04 -5.53
C ALA A 54 -1.35 2.81 -5.27
N TYR A 55 -2.09 3.09 -6.35
CA TYR A 55 -3.43 3.66 -6.25
C TYR A 55 -4.44 2.59 -6.63
N ILE A 56 -5.34 2.26 -5.72
CA ILE A 56 -6.25 1.13 -5.87
C ILE A 56 -7.50 1.57 -6.63
N LEU A 57 -7.67 1.02 -7.82
CA LEU A 57 -8.83 1.31 -8.67
C LEU A 57 -10.01 0.41 -8.33
N GLU A 58 -9.73 -0.84 -7.99
CA GLU A 58 -10.76 -1.85 -7.68
C GLU A 58 -10.18 -2.85 -6.69
N GLY A 59 -11.05 -3.42 -5.84
CA GLY A 59 -10.72 -4.54 -5.00
C GLY A 59 -10.63 -4.24 -3.52
N GLU A 60 -10.39 -5.30 -2.76
CA GLU A 60 -10.13 -5.26 -1.33
C GLU A 60 -8.98 -6.20 -1.02
N VAL A 61 -8.03 -5.72 -0.22
CA VAL A 61 -6.81 -6.44 0.09
C VAL A 61 -6.46 -6.30 1.55
N THR A 62 -5.94 -7.38 2.13
CA THR A 62 -5.24 -7.36 3.41
C THR A 62 -3.80 -7.73 3.16
N VAL A 63 -2.87 -6.89 3.61
CA VAL A 63 -1.43 -7.19 3.57
C VAL A 63 -0.95 -7.34 5.00
N THR A 64 -0.32 -8.48 5.29
CA THR A 64 0.21 -8.78 6.62
C THR A 64 1.73 -8.79 6.55
N PRO A 65 2.40 -7.78 7.14
CA PRO A 65 3.85 -7.81 7.28
C PRO A 65 4.30 -9.03 8.08
N ASP A 66 5.45 -9.61 7.74
CA ASP A 66 5.97 -10.78 8.47
C ASP A 66 6.18 -10.48 9.95
N ALA A 67 6.47 -9.23 10.30
CA ALA A 67 6.72 -8.79 11.66
C ALA A 67 5.77 -7.66 12.07
N GLY A 68 4.49 -7.72 11.69
CA GLY A 68 3.56 -6.65 12.03
C GLY A 68 2.10 -7.06 11.89
N GLU A 69 1.22 -6.08 12.12
CA GLU A 69 -0.22 -6.27 12.09
C GLU A 69 -0.76 -6.21 10.65
N PRO A 70 -1.87 -6.92 10.38
CA PRO A 70 -2.51 -6.84 9.08
C PRO A 70 -2.98 -5.43 8.77
N VAL A 71 -2.84 -5.04 7.50
CA VAL A 71 -3.27 -3.73 7.00
C VAL A 71 -4.28 -3.95 5.89
N ASN A 72 -5.44 -3.30 6.00
CA ASN A 72 -6.51 -3.41 5.04
C ASN A 72 -6.59 -2.16 4.17
N PHE A 73 -6.79 -2.35 2.88
CA PHE A 73 -7.03 -1.24 1.96
C PHE A 73 -7.86 -1.71 0.77
N GLY A 74 -8.36 -0.77 0.02
CA GLY A 74 -9.22 -1.08 -1.12
C GLY A 74 -9.40 0.11 -2.05
N LYS A 75 -10.45 0.05 -2.87
CA LYS A 75 -10.76 1.05 -3.89
C LYS A 75 -10.70 2.47 -3.32
N GLY A 76 -9.94 3.33 -4.01
CA GLY A 76 -9.79 4.74 -3.67
C GLY A 76 -8.63 5.03 -2.72
N ASP A 77 -7.93 4.02 -2.23
CA ASP A 77 -6.81 4.20 -1.32
C ASP A 77 -5.50 4.34 -2.08
N LEU A 78 -4.61 5.19 -1.56
CA LEU A 78 -3.24 5.31 -2.02
C LEU A 78 -2.34 4.67 -0.97
N VAL A 79 -1.55 3.68 -1.37
CA VAL A 79 -0.76 2.87 -0.44
C VAL A 79 0.71 2.95 -0.81
N THR A 80 1.55 3.18 0.19
CA THR A 80 3.00 3.16 0.04
C THR A 80 3.56 1.95 0.78
N PHE A 81 4.27 1.10 0.05
CA PHE A 81 4.98 -0.06 0.60
C PHE A 81 6.46 0.25 0.54
N LYS A 82 7.10 0.34 1.70
CA LYS A 82 8.51 0.75 1.76
C LYS A 82 9.46 -0.38 1.41
N GLU A 83 10.62 -0.01 0.89
CA GLU A 83 11.70 -0.95 0.62
C GLU A 83 12.02 -1.79 1.87
N GLY A 84 12.28 -3.06 1.67
CA GLY A 84 12.62 -4.00 2.75
C GLY A 84 11.42 -4.68 3.38
N LEU A 85 10.20 -4.32 2.99
CA LEU A 85 9.01 -4.99 3.49
C LEU A 85 8.93 -6.41 2.94
N SER A 86 8.72 -7.39 3.82
CA SER A 86 8.31 -8.75 3.48
C SER A 86 6.95 -9.00 4.09
N CYS A 87 6.04 -9.53 3.30
CA CYS A 87 4.63 -9.60 3.69
C CYS A 87 3.88 -10.70 2.95
N THR A 88 2.64 -10.91 3.35
CA THR A 88 1.71 -11.78 2.66
C THR A 88 0.52 -10.95 2.20
N TRP A 89 0.21 -11.03 0.92
CA TRP A 89 -0.95 -10.40 0.31
C TRP A 89 -2.12 -11.36 0.33
N HIS A 90 -3.27 -10.87 0.77
CA HIS A 90 -4.54 -11.58 0.65
C HIS A 90 -5.49 -10.70 -0.16
N VAL A 91 -5.62 -10.99 -1.43
CA VAL A 91 -6.58 -10.30 -2.32
C VAL A 91 -7.94 -10.93 -2.10
N LYS A 92 -8.84 -10.18 -1.47
CA LYS A 92 -10.19 -10.65 -1.12
C LYS A 92 -11.17 -10.45 -2.25
N LYS A 93 -11.07 -9.33 -2.94
CA LYS A 93 -11.84 -9.00 -4.14
C LYS A 93 -10.86 -8.62 -5.23
N ALA A 94 -11.15 -9.00 -6.46
CA ALA A 94 -10.27 -8.79 -7.61
C ALA A 94 -9.66 -7.37 -7.60
N LEU A 95 -8.35 -7.31 -7.65
CA LEU A 95 -7.56 -6.10 -7.51
C LEU A 95 -7.20 -5.52 -8.86
N LYS A 96 -7.29 -4.19 -8.98
CA LYS A 96 -6.69 -3.43 -10.06
C LYS A 96 -6.08 -2.17 -9.46
N LYS A 97 -4.82 -1.90 -9.81
CA LYS A 97 -4.10 -0.74 -9.27
C LYS A 97 -3.21 -0.12 -10.32
N HIS A 98 -3.01 1.21 -10.22
CA HIS A 98 -1.83 1.87 -10.79
C HIS A 98 -0.68 1.70 -9.83
N TYR A 99 0.54 1.54 -10.33
CA TYR A 99 1.70 1.37 -9.45
C TYR A 99 2.94 2.03 -10.01
N HIS A 100 3.84 2.40 -9.09
CA HIS A 100 5.14 2.99 -9.41
C HIS A 100 6.16 2.48 -8.40
N PHE A 101 7.27 1.97 -8.88
CA PHE A 101 8.41 1.56 -8.05
C PHE A 101 9.47 2.66 -8.02
N GLY A 102 10.08 2.84 -6.84
CA GLY A 102 11.15 3.84 -6.68
C GLY A 102 10.87 5.01 -5.77
#